data_8e417a9dafa78be5c406e6f8cbefc128
#
_entry.id   8e417a9dafa78be5c406e6f8cbefc128
#
_cell.length_a   1.000
_cell.length_b   1.000
_cell.length_c   1.000
_cell.angle_alpha   90.00
_cell.angle_beta   90.00
_cell.angle_gamma   90.00
#
_symmetry.space_group_name_H-M   'P 1'
#
loop_
_entity.id
_entity.type
_entity.pdbx_description
1 polymer ?
#
loop_
_entity_poly.entity_id
_entity_poly.type
_entity_poly.pdbx_seq_one_letter_code
_entity_poly.pdbx_strand_id
1 'polypeptide(L)'
;LISVNRKFKILVFSIISVFISCENEPYEGPLDFNTQISCEEANENLTLAESNFDDVNAANYNLYCQEYRDALEDYISACPDDNSEISMLLDNLGDCELSSYFQVDFDGSTFFADSAEASIEQGQISIKGIRGTNEETVELIVNATSQGTYSLGVSANNNQLNIGLYSPDSNSLNAWQSVNPSNEAQGEITITKIDYFNSVISGTFNFTAYDEVNGTKEFSNGIFENILFTKANDFFAKVDGVEFVDVQIVPGINNFGWIGLLARDQQNEEIFISVRYNATPGTYSLSQDSSFTGFDYSPSFQDFHYGDGSVTVLIHNPETNFLMGTFSCTALPELDGVGTYEITEGRFCVTYLDGSFIED
;
A
#
# COMPACT_ATOMS: atom_id res chain seq x y z
N LEU A 1 -49.72 40.01 -56.71
CA LEU A 1 -49.49 39.37 -57.98
C LEU A 1 -49.23 37.88 -57.80
N ILE A 2 -50.11 37.08 -58.49
CA ILE A 2 -50.08 35.74 -58.95
C ILE A 2 -50.24 34.63 -57.90
N SER A 3 -51.48 34.17 -57.90
CA SER A 3 -52.05 32.89 -57.57
C SER A 3 -51.38 31.76 -58.35
N VAL A 4 -51.08 30.60 -57.72
CA VAL A 4 -51.20 29.29 -58.40
C VAL A 4 -51.69 28.24 -57.42
N ASN A 5 -52.93 27.83 -57.68
CA ASN A 5 -53.55 26.62 -57.18
C ASN A 5 -52.85 25.36 -57.70
N ARG A 6 -52.54 24.38 -56.86
CA ARG A 6 -52.30 23.04 -57.34
C ARG A 6 -52.89 21.99 -56.42
N LYS A 7 -53.88 21.33 -56.94
CA LYS A 7 -54.66 20.22 -56.40
C LYS A 7 -53.71 19.05 -56.03
N PHE A 8 -53.79 18.63 -54.79
CA PHE A 8 -53.12 17.39 -54.33
C PHE A 8 -54.07 16.20 -54.58
N LYS A 9 -53.66 15.33 -55.46
CA LYS A 9 -54.30 14.01 -55.69
C LYS A 9 -53.89 13.08 -54.57
N ILE A 10 -54.84 12.61 -53.76
CA ILE A 10 -54.65 11.56 -52.78
C ILE A 10 -54.61 10.24 -53.56
N LEU A 11 -53.45 9.61 -53.58
CA LEU A 11 -53.28 8.23 -54.02
C LEU A 11 -53.37 7.31 -52.82
N VAL A 12 -54.50 6.62 -52.68
CA VAL A 12 -54.69 5.60 -51.65
C VAL A 12 -53.94 4.37 -52.11
N PHE A 13 -52.78 4.10 -51.46
CA PHE A 13 -52.07 2.84 -51.61
C PHE A 13 -52.58 1.87 -50.52
N SER A 14 -53.37 0.88 -50.93
CA SER A 14 -53.76 -0.23 -50.09
C SER A 14 -52.57 -1.13 -49.85
N ILE A 15 -51.96 -1.06 -48.69
CA ILE A 15 -50.94 -1.98 -48.24
C ILE A 15 -51.65 -3.15 -47.59
N ILE A 16 -51.61 -4.28 -48.30
CA ILE A 16 -51.99 -5.59 -47.75
C ILE A 16 -50.86 -6.00 -46.78
N SER A 17 -51.14 -5.88 -45.49
CA SER A 17 -50.27 -6.40 -44.44
C SER A 17 -50.43 -7.90 -44.37
N VAL A 18 -49.48 -8.64 -44.90
CA VAL A 18 -49.33 -10.09 -44.62
C VAL A 18 -48.77 -10.18 -43.21
N PHE A 19 -49.62 -10.49 -42.25
CA PHE A 19 -49.15 -10.94 -40.92
C PHE A 19 -48.55 -12.31 -41.08
N ILE A 20 -47.23 -12.39 -41.13
CA ILE A 20 -46.51 -13.61 -40.83
C ILE A 20 -46.51 -13.69 -39.29
N SER A 21 -47.43 -14.46 -38.76
CA SER A 21 -47.41 -14.89 -37.36
C SER A 21 -46.21 -15.83 -37.21
N CYS A 22 -45.08 -15.29 -36.77
CA CYS A 22 -44.11 -16.13 -36.07
C CYS A 22 -44.75 -16.43 -34.70
N GLU A 23 -45.26 -17.63 -34.53
CA GLU A 23 -45.53 -18.18 -33.20
C GLU A 23 -44.18 -18.33 -32.50
N ASN A 24 -43.68 -17.27 -31.90
CA ASN A 24 -42.76 -17.39 -30.78
C ASN A 24 -43.65 -17.74 -29.59
N GLU A 25 -43.77 -19.02 -29.30
CA GLU A 25 -44.21 -19.41 -27.98
C GLU A 25 -43.33 -18.69 -26.96
N PRO A 26 -43.90 -17.90 -26.03
CA PRO A 26 -43.08 -17.34 -24.93
C PRO A 26 -42.47 -18.54 -24.22
N TYR A 27 -41.17 -18.53 -24.06
CA TYR A 27 -40.44 -19.45 -23.20
C TYR A 27 -40.99 -19.30 -21.78
N GLU A 28 -41.96 -20.14 -21.40
CA GLU A 28 -42.53 -20.18 -20.06
C GLU A 28 -41.68 -21.03 -19.11
N GLY A 29 -40.38 -21.10 -19.33
CA GLY A 29 -39.45 -21.57 -18.32
C GLY A 29 -39.27 -20.49 -17.23
N PRO A 30 -39.09 -20.85 -15.98
CA PRO A 30 -38.64 -19.88 -14.99
C PRO A 30 -37.36 -19.24 -15.55
N LEU A 31 -37.43 -17.91 -15.76
CA LEU A 31 -36.20 -17.13 -15.97
C LEU A 31 -35.45 -17.22 -14.65
N ASP A 32 -34.60 -18.23 -14.57
CA ASP A 32 -33.65 -18.35 -13.49
C ASP A 32 -32.61 -17.20 -13.69
N PHE A 33 -32.93 -16.04 -13.13
CA PHE A 33 -32.00 -14.93 -13.08
C PHE A 33 -30.86 -15.19 -12.09
N ASN A 34 -30.66 -16.42 -11.71
CA ASN A 34 -29.48 -16.87 -11.02
C ASN A 34 -28.36 -16.96 -12.06
N THR A 35 -27.93 -15.82 -12.59
CA THR A 35 -26.66 -15.70 -13.32
C THR A 35 -25.55 -15.81 -12.30
N GLN A 36 -25.36 -16.99 -11.76
CA GLN A 36 -24.16 -17.31 -11.03
C GLN A 36 -23.03 -17.18 -12.06
N ILE A 37 -22.18 -16.16 -11.88
CA ILE A 37 -21.03 -15.96 -12.75
C ILE A 37 -20.16 -17.23 -12.71
N SER A 38 -19.47 -17.52 -13.81
CA SER A 38 -18.54 -18.64 -13.84
C SER A 38 -17.32 -18.35 -12.97
N CYS A 39 -16.63 -19.37 -12.49
CA CYS A 39 -15.38 -19.17 -11.75
C CYS A 39 -14.31 -18.43 -12.58
N GLU A 40 -14.28 -18.64 -13.92
CA GLU A 40 -13.38 -17.93 -14.82
C GLU A 40 -13.72 -16.42 -14.87
N GLU A 41 -14.99 -16.06 -15.01
CA GLU A 41 -15.45 -14.68 -15.01
C GLU A 41 -15.26 -14.01 -13.64
N ALA A 42 -15.48 -14.74 -12.54
CA ALA A 42 -15.21 -14.24 -11.19
C ALA A 42 -13.71 -13.94 -10.99
N ASN A 43 -12.82 -14.77 -11.53
CA ASN A 43 -11.38 -14.56 -11.46
C ASN A 43 -10.92 -13.35 -12.30
N GLU A 44 -11.51 -13.15 -13.49
CA GLU A 44 -11.22 -11.95 -14.30
C GLU A 44 -11.67 -10.66 -13.59
N ASN A 45 -12.88 -10.68 -12.99
CA ASN A 45 -13.40 -9.54 -12.23
C ASN A 45 -12.55 -9.25 -11.00
N LEU A 46 -12.10 -10.30 -10.29
CA LEU A 46 -11.23 -10.16 -9.12
C LEU A 46 -9.90 -9.51 -9.49
N THR A 47 -9.25 -9.97 -10.56
CA THR A 47 -7.98 -9.39 -11.05
C THR A 47 -8.13 -7.90 -11.40
N LEU A 48 -9.23 -7.53 -12.05
CA LEU A 48 -9.50 -6.12 -12.38
C LEU A 48 -9.74 -5.27 -11.13
N ALA A 49 -10.52 -5.77 -10.18
CA ALA A 49 -10.83 -5.06 -8.94
C ALA A 49 -9.60 -4.89 -8.06
N GLU A 50 -8.73 -5.89 -8.00
CA GLU A 50 -7.43 -5.82 -7.31
C GLU A 50 -6.53 -4.76 -7.93
N SER A 51 -6.40 -4.72 -9.26
CA SER A 51 -5.62 -3.69 -9.96
C SER A 51 -6.14 -2.27 -9.68
N ASN A 52 -7.47 -2.08 -9.63
CA ASN A 52 -8.05 -0.78 -9.27
C ASN A 52 -7.76 -0.41 -7.81
N PHE A 53 -7.77 -1.40 -6.91
CA PHE A 53 -7.50 -1.18 -5.49
C PHE A 53 -6.02 -0.87 -5.23
N ASP A 54 -5.10 -1.32 -6.06
CA ASP A 54 -3.68 -0.96 -5.97
C ASP A 54 -3.41 0.53 -6.26
N ASP A 55 -4.28 1.17 -7.06
CA ASP A 55 -4.17 2.59 -7.43
C ASP A 55 -5.07 3.53 -6.61
N VAL A 56 -5.47 3.12 -5.39
CA VAL A 56 -6.37 3.93 -4.56
C VAL A 56 -5.72 5.21 -4.04
N ASN A 57 -6.58 6.22 -3.88
CA ASN A 57 -6.30 7.47 -3.18
C ASN A 57 -7.50 7.85 -2.31
N ALA A 58 -7.38 8.92 -1.51
CA ALA A 58 -8.43 9.32 -0.58
C ALA A 58 -9.80 9.58 -1.23
N ALA A 59 -9.85 9.92 -2.52
CA ALA A 59 -11.10 10.22 -3.22
C ALA A 59 -11.82 8.96 -3.74
N ASN A 60 -11.09 7.88 -4.03
CA ASN A 60 -11.64 6.68 -4.66
C ASN A 60 -11.54 5.42 -3.78
N TYR A 61 -10.89 5.49 -2.60
CA TYR A 61 -10.67 4.34 -1.73
C TYR A 61 -11.95 3.55 -1.44
N ASN A 62 -13.00 4.21 -0.92
CA ASN A 62 -14.24 3.51 -0.54
C ASN A 62 -14.89 2.81 -1.72
N LEU A 63 -14.81 3.38 -2.92
CA LEU A 63 -15.36 2.79 -4.14
C LEU A 63 -14.57 1.53 -4.54
N TYR A 64 -13.26 1.65 -4.72
CA TYR A 64 -12.44 0.53 -5.18
C TYR A 64 -12.27 -0.56 -4.13
N CYS A 65 -12.26 -0.20 -2.84
CA CYS A 65 -12.31 -1.17 -1.77
C CYS A 65 -13.61 -1.99 -1.80
N GLN A 66 -14.77 -1.34 -2.04
CA GLN A 66 -16.04 -2.05 -2.14
C GLN A 66 -16.11 -2.93 -3.40
N GLU A 67 -15.62 -2.44 -4.55
CA GLU A 67 -15.52 -3.24 -5.78
C GLU A 67 -14.63 -4.47 -5.57
N TYR A 68 -13.50 -4.31 -4.87
CA TYR A 68 -12.60 -5.43 -4.55
C TYR A 68 -13.24 -6.42 -3.59
N ARG A 69 -13.94 -5.93 -2.56
CA ARG A 69 -14.72 -6.77 -1.64
C ARG A 69 -15.77 -7.59 -2.39
N ASP A 70 -16.59 -6.93 -3.22
CA ASP A 70 -17.66 -7.59 -3.98
C ASP A 70 -17.07 -8.68 -4.91
N ALA A 71 -15.93 -8.40 -5.55
CA ALA A 71 -15.24 -9.36 -6.40
C ALA A 71 -14.66 -10.57 -5.62
N LEU A 72 -14.14 -10.36 -4.40
CA LEU A 72 -13.70 -11.44 -3.51
C LEU A 72 -14.88 -12.33 -3.08
N GLU A 73 -16.01 -11.74 -2.72
CA GLU A 73 -17.25 -12.46 -2.34
C GLU A 73 -17.81 -13.27 -3.52
N ASP A 74 -17.82 -12.68 -4.72
CA ASP A 74 -18.25 -13.34 -5.95
C ASP A 74 -17.32 -14.50 -6.29
N TYR A 75 -16.01 -14.35 -6.15
CA TYR A 75 -15.04 -15.43 -6.35
C TYR A 75 -15.27 -16.60 -5.38
N ILE A 76 -15.42 -16.32 -4.08
CA ILE A 76 -15.73 -17.34 -3.07
C ILE A 76 -17.01 -18.11 -3.43
N SER A 77 -18.02 -17.41 -3.95
CA SER A 77 -19.30 -18.02 -4.35
C SER A 77 -19.21 -18.86 -5.61
N ALA A 78 -18.42 -18.41 -6.60
CA ALA A 78 -18.31 -19.05 -7.92
C ALA A 78 -17.28 -20.18 -7.98
N CYS A 79 -16.23 -20.14 -7.14
CA CYS A 79 -15.11 -21.06 -7.12
C CYS A 79 -15.05 -21.81 -5.78
N PRO A 80 -15.76 -22.93 -5.60
CA PRO A 80 -15.91 -23.58 -4.30
C PRO A 80 -14.67 -24.35 -3.80
N ASP A 81 -13.61 -24.47 -4.61
CA ASP A 81 -12.40 -25.19 -4.26
C ASP A 81 -11.44 -24.26 -3.52
N ASP A 82 -11.02 -24.61 -2.31
CA ASP A 82 -10.04 -23.96 -1.41
C ASP A 82 -9.99 -22.42 -1.46
N ASN A 83 -10.95 -21.78 -0.76
CA ASN A 83 -11.06 -20.33 -0.69
C ASN A 83 -10.40 -19.71 0.57
N SER A 84 -9.51 -20.45 1.25
CA SER A 84 -8.91 -19.98 2.51
C SER A 84 -8.11 -18.69 2.33
N GLU A 85 -7.38 -18.57 1.22
CA GLU A 85 -6.58 -17.39 0.88
C GLU A 85 -7.47 -16.19 0.57
N ILE A 86 -8.48 -16.37 -0.26
CA ILE A 86 -9.42 -15.30 -0.63
C ILE A 86 -10.23 -14.82 0.58
N SER A 87 -10.62 -15.74 1.48
CA SER A 87 -11.28 -15.38 2.72
C SER A 87 -10.38 -14.54 3.64
N MET A 88 -9.07 -14.82 3.66
CA MET A 88 -8.11 -14.02 4.43
C MET A 88 -7.95 -12.60 3.83
N LEU A 89 -7.95 -12.45 2.50
CA LEU A 89 -7.93 -11.14 1.85
C LEU A 89 -9.20 -10.34 2.20
N LEU A 90 -10.37 -10.98 2.14
CA LEU A 90 -11.64 -10.37 2.49
C LEU A 90 -11.68 -9.90 3.96
N ASP A 91 -11.17 -10.71 4.89
CA ASP A 91 -11.08 -10.36 6.30
C ASP A 91 -10.12 -9.16 6.54
N ASN A 92 -9.00 -9.11 5.82
CA ASN A 92 -8.03 -8.03 5.92
C ASN A 92 -8.55 -6.71 5.33
N LEU A 93 -9.38 -6.78 4.29
CA LEU A 93 -9.94 -5.59 3.62
C LEU A 93 -10.88 -4.79 4.55
N GLY A 94 -11.55 -5.43 5.47
CA GLY A 94 -12.44 -4.77 6.44
C GLY A 94 -13.74 -4.26 5.81
N ASP A 95 -14.28 -3.15 6.30
CA ASP A 95 -15.59 -2.61 5.93
C ASP A 95 -15.57 -1.56 4.82
N CYS A 96 -14.40 -1.23 4.29
CA CYS A 96 -14.21 -0.22 3.23
C CYS A 96 -14.66 1.20 3.58
N GLU A 97 -14.86 1.52 4.86
CA GLU A 97 -15.17 2.86 5.31
C GLU A 97 -13.89 3.59 5.73
N LEU A 98 -13.30 4.37 4.83
CA LEU A 98 -12.15 5.20 5.14
C LEU A 98 -12.62 6.59 5.59
N SER A 99 -12.57 6.82 6.91
CA SER A 99 -12.65 8.17 7.47
C SER A 99 -11.24 8.65 7.79
N SER A 100 -10.68 9.50 6.94
CA SER A 100 -9.34 10.06 7.15
C SER A 100 -9.41 11.52 7.60
N TYR A 101 -8.58 11.88 8.58
CA TYR A 101 -8.43 13.27 9.00
C TYR A 101 -7.05 13.53 9.61
N PHE A 102 -6.63 14.77 9.52
CA PHE A 102 -5.42 15.28 10.15
C PHE A 102 -5.75 16.59 10.85
N GLN A 103 -5.42 16.67 12.14
CA GLN A 103 -5.66 17.88 12.92
C GLN A 103 -4.56 18.11 13.96
N VAL A 104 -4.39 19.38 14.37
CA VAL A 104 -3.50 19.77 15.48
C VAL A 104 -3.88 21.15 16.01
N ASP A 105 -3.71 21.37 17.30
CA ASP A 105 -3.95 22.66 17.94
C ASP A 105 -2.66 23.49 18.03
N PHE A 106 -2.71 24.75 17.60
CA PHE A 106 -1.66 25.75 17.82
C PHE A 106 -2.23 27.17 17.71
N ASP A 107 -1.57 28.16 18.32
CA ASP A 107 -1.97 29.57 18.35
C ASP A 107 -3.43 29.78 18.80
N GLY A 108 -3.96 28.90 19.67
CA GLY A 108 -5.32 28.99 20.20
C GLY A 108 -6.43 28.56 19.23
N SER A 109 -6.09 27.89 18.14
CA SER A 109 -7.03 27.34 17.15
C SER A 109 -6.63 25.96 16.72
N THR A 110 -7.61 25.18 16.23
CA THR A 110 -7.34 23.88 15.63
C THR A 110 -7.10 24.03 14.12
N PHE A 111 -5.99 23.48 13.67
CA PHE A 111 -5.71 23.23 12.28
C PHE A 111 -6.41 21.93 11.88
N PHE A 112 -7.36 22.03 10.96
CA PHE A 112 -7.92 20.88 10.26
C PHE A 112 -7.41 20.90 8.84
N ALA A 113 -6.72 19.83 8.43
CA ALA A 113 -6.25 19.71 7.04
C ALA A 113 -7.42 19.49 6.08
N ASP A 114 -7.40 20.15 4.93
CA ASP A 114 -8.33 19.89 3.83
C ASP A 114 -7.95 18.63 3.06
N SER A 115 -6.66 18.28 3.08
CA SER A 115 -6.12 17.03 2.57
C SER A 115 -4.92 16.59 3.40
N ALA A 116 -4.67 15.30 3.43
CA ALA A 116 -3.47 14.74 4.05
C ALA A 116 -2.91 13.63 3.16
N GLU A 117 -1.59 13.51 3.17
CA GLU A 117 -0.83 12.54 2.43
C GLU A 117 0.25 11.92 3.32
N ALA A 118 0.64 10.69 3.04
CA ALA A 118 1.75 10.04 3.69
C ALA A 118 2.60 9.25 2.69
N SER A 119 3.84 9.00 3.05
CA SER A 119 4.72 8.07 2.34
C SER A 119 5.53 7.25 3.34
N ILE A 120 5.84 6.02 2.96
CA ILE A 120 6.80 5.17 3.66
C ILE A 120 7.82 4.76 2.62
N GLU A 121 9.04 5.28 2.74
CA GLU A 121 10.05 5.14 1.70
C GLU A 121 11.45 5.21 2.29
N GLN A 122 12.31 4.27 1.93
CA GLN A 122 13.74 4.24 2.33
C GLN A 122 13.97 4.37 3.85
N GLY A 123 13.18 3.65 4.64
CA GLY A 123 13.31 3.68 6.11
C GLY A 123 12.74 4.95 6.76
N GLN A 124 11.97 5.76 6.05
CA GLN A 124 11.40 7.01 6.53
C GLN A 124 9.87 7.05 6.33
N ILE A 125 9.16 7.50 7.34
CA ILE A 125 7.74 7.86 7.26
C ILE A 125 7.63 9.38 7.16
N SER A 126 6.92 9.89 6.17
CA SER A 126 6.46 11.28 6.08
C SER A 126 4.94 11.32 6.14
N ILE A 127 4.38 12.23 6.95
CA ILE A 127 2.94 12.45 7.08
C ILE A 127 2.71 13.96 7.03
N LYS A 128 1.85 14.42 6.12
CA LYS A 128 1.65 15.83 5.84
C LYS A 128 0.17 16.17 5.77
N GLY A 129 -0.26 17.12 6.58
CA GLY A 129 -1.57 17.77 6.48
C GLY A 129 -1.44 19.11 5.74
N ILE A 130 -2.38 19.38 4.82
CA ILE A 130 -2.39 20.58 3.97
C ILE A 130 -3.71 21.30 4.15
N ARG A 131 -3.67 22.64 4.35
CA ARG A 131 -4.85 23.48 4.54
C ARG A 131 -4.83 24.71 3.64
N GLY A 132 -5.98 25.01 3.05
CA GLY A 132 -6.24 26.23 2.29
C GLY A 132 -5.50 26.33 0.96
N THR A 133 -5.84 27.34 0.19
CA THR A 133 -5.27 27.61 -1.14
C THR A 133 -3.82 28.10 -1.09
N ASN A 134 -3.35 28.55 0.08
CA ASN A 134 -1.96 28.98 0.29
C ASN A 134 -1.05 27.81 0.68
N GLU A 135 -1.61 26.59 0.76
CA GLU A 135 -0.88 25.36 1.12
C GLU A 135 -0.17 25.48 2.49
N GLU A 136 -0.91 25.96 3.50
CA GLU A 136 -0.43 25.88 4.87
C GLU A 136 -0.26 24.42 5.27
N THR A 137 0.91 24.04 5.80
CA THR A 137 1.25 22.64 6.04
C THR A 137 1.75 22.39 7.46
N VAL A 138 1.40 21.20 7.98
CA VAL A 138 2.09 20.57 9.11
C VAL A 138 2.59 19.21 8.61
N GLU A 139 3.89 18.97 8.77
CA GLU A 139 4.54 17.75 8.28
C GLU A 139 5.38 17.10 9.39
N LEU A 140 5.34 15.78 9.44
CA LEU A 140 6.06 14.95 10.37
C LEU A 140 6.94 13.99 9.60
N ILE A 141 8.23 13.97 9.86
CA ILE A 141 9.20 13.09 9.22
C ILE A 141 9.87 12.26 10.31
N VAL A 142 9.79 10.93 10.18
CA VAL A 142 10.33 9.98 11.15
C VAL A 142 11.18 8.95 10.45
N ASN A 143 12.39 8.73 10.94
CA ASN A 143 13.31 7.73 10.43
C ASN A 143 13.03 6.39 11.12
N ALA A 144 11.95 5.79 10.73
CA ALA A 144 11.47 4.47 11.15
C ALA A 144 10.38 4.02 10.18
N THR A 145 10.06 2.72 10.19
CA THR A 145 9.02 2.11 9.36
C THR A 145 8.05 1.25 10.17
N SER A 146 8.07 1.38 11.50
CA SER A 146 7.26 0.58 12.41
C SER A 146 6.38 1.42 13.32
N GLN A 147 5.40 0.76 13.94
CA GLN A 147 4.63 1.34 15.04
C GLN A 147 5.56 1.63 16.23
N GLY A 148 5.32 2.74 16.90
CA GLY A 148 6.15 3.14 18.04
C GLY A 148 6.03 4.61 18.36
N THR A 149 6.74 5.05 19.41
CA THR A 149 6.86 6.47 19.78
C THR A 149 8.27 6.95 19.48
N TYR A 150 8.35 8.03 18.73
CA TYR A 150 9.60 8.60 18.22
C TYR A 150 9.72 10.05 18.67
N SER A 151 10.86 10.40 19.27
CA SER A 151 11.14 11.79 19.66
C SER A 151 11.42 12.67 18.44
N LEU A 152 10.83 13.85 18.41
CA LEU A 152 11.02 14.86 17.37
C LEU A 152 12.10 15.88 17.78
N GLY A 153 12.85 16.41 16.83
CA GLY A 153 13.92 17.39 17.05
C GLY A 153 15.27 16.80 17.43
N VAL A 154 15.41 15.49 17.40
CA VAL A 154 16.66 14.78 17.71
C VAL A 154 17.05 13.83 16.59
N SER A 155 18.34 13.49 16.52
CA SER A 155 18.83 12.48 15.61
C SER A 155 18.33 11.08 16.00
N ALA A 156 17.83 10.35 15.03
CA ALA A 156 17.64 8.92 15.12
C ALA A 156 18.99 8.16 15.12
N ASN A 157 18.95 6.84 15.28
CA ASN A 157 20.17 6.01 15.40
C ASN A 157 21.14 6.11 14.22
N ASN A 158 20.68 6.52 13.04
CA ASN A 158 21.45 6.66 11.80
C ASN A 158 21.89 8.10 11.47
N ASN A 159 21.89 9.02 12.44
CA ASN A 159 22.15 10.44 12.29
C ASN A 159 21.15 11.22 11.41
N GLN A 160 20.02 10.64 11.06
CA GLN A 160 18.91 11.34 10.42
C GLN A 160 18.01 11.95 11.49
N LEU A 161 17.44 13.13 11.21
CA LEU A 161 16.57 13.83 12.15
C LEU A 161 15.13 13.38 12.03
N ASN A 162 14.50 13.03 13.17
CA ASN A 162 13.05 13.04 13.24
C ASN A 162 12.60 14.48 13.46
N ILE A 163 11.69 14.98 12.63
CA ILE A 163 11.37 16.39 12.61
C ILE A 163 9.87 16.64 12.43
N GLY A 164 9.31 17.60 13.19
CA GLY A 164 8.02 18.23 12.92
C GLY A 164 8.27 19.59 12.26
N LEU A 165 7.54 19.85 11.18
CA LEU A 165 7.64 21.07 10.37
C LEU A 165 6.29 21.76 10.32
N TYR A 166 6.31 23.09 10.27
CA TYR A 166 5.13 23.91 10.00
C TYR A 166 5.49 25.00 8.99
N SER A 167 4.74 25.09 7.92
CA SER A 167 4.84 26.16 6.92
C SER A 167 3.50 26.87 6.78
N PRO A 168 3.43 28.19 6.98
CA PRO A 168 2.17 28.95 6.86
C PRO A 168 1.72 29.12 5.39
N ASP A 169 2.59 28.86 4.45
CA ASP A 169 2.32 28.93 3.01
C ASP A 169 3.27 27.99 2.25
N SER A 170 3.12 27.88 0.94
CA SER A 170 3.97 27.05 0.06
C SER A 170 5.43 27.54 -0.03
N ASN A 171 5.78 28.66 0.62
CA ASN A 171 7.14 29.18 0.63
C ASN A 171 7.92 28.66 1.84
N SER A 172 8.71 27.62 1.64
CA SER A 172 9.51 26.95 2.67
C SER A 172 10.52 27.83 3.42
N LEU A 173 10.73 29.08 3.00
CA LEU A 173 11.64 30.03 3.69
C LEU A 173 11.10 30.49 5.05
N ASN A 174 9.83 30.30 5.34
CA ASN A 174 9.17 30.68 6.59
C ASN A 174 8.77 29.47 7.45
N ALA A 175 9.46 28.35 7.31
CA ALA A 175 9.10 27.14 8.03
C ALA A 175 9.63 27.15 9.48
N TRP A 176 8.75 26.81 10.43
CA TRP A 176 9.14 26.44 11.79
C TRP A 176 9.50 24.96 11.84
N GLN A 177 10.53 24.60 12.60
CA GLN A 177 10.97 23.21 12.72
C GLN A 177 11.20 22.81 14.16
N SER A 178 11.00 21.54 14.51
CA SER A 178 11.16 21.03 15.86
C SER A 178 12.63 20.85 16.29
N VAL A 179 13.59 21.33 15.51
CA VAL A 179 15.02 21.27 15.83
C VAL A 179 15.42 22.54 16.57
N ASN A 180 16.03 22.40 17.74
CA ASN A 180 16.58 23.51 18.51
C ASN A 180 18.12 23.48 18.53
N PRO A 181 18.78 24.58 18.88
CA PRO A 181 20.25 24.63 18.95
C PRO A 181 20.87 23.69 19.99
N SER A 182 20.09 23.24 20.99
CA SER A 182 20.54 22.34 22.06
C SER A 182 20.47 20.85 21.66
N ASN A 183 19.90 20.53 20.50
CA ASN A 183 19.64 19.16 20.02
C ASN A 183 18.91 18.31 21.05
N GLU A 184 17.95 18.90 21.75
CA GLU A 184 17.06 18.23 22.71
C GLU A 184 15.72 17.92 22.05
N ALA A 185 15.06 16.85 22.51
CA ALA A 185 13.73 16.47 22.02
C ALA A 185 12.73 17.62 22.22
N GLN A 186 12.03 17.96 21.16
CA GLN A 186 11.04 19.05 21.12
C GLN A 186 9.59 18.54 20.98
N GLY A 187 9.36 17.28 21.25
CA GLY A 187 8.07 16.61 21.14
C GLY A 187 8.23 15.17 20.71
N GLU A 188 7.10 14.57 20.35
CA GLU A 188 7.05 13.18 19.95
C GLU A 188 5.93 12.94 18.92
N ILE A 189 6.09 11.88 18.16
CA ILE A 189 5.05 11.27 17.36
C ILE A 189 4.87 9.82 17.79
N THR A 190 3.64 9.37 17.93
CA THR A 190 3.30 7.97 18.17
C THR A 190 2.54 7.42 16.97
N ILE A 191 3.16 6.50 16.24
CA ILE A 191 2.53 5.73 15.18
C ILE A 191 1.77 4.58 15.86
N THR A 192 0.43 4.63 15.84
CA THR A 192 -0.43 3.64 16.50
C THR A 192 -0.85 2.52 15.56
N LYS A 193 -0.92 2.78 14.25
CA LYS A 193 -1.31 1.83 13.21
C LYS A 193 -0.52 2.10 11.94
N ILE A 194 0.00 1.03 11.33
CA ILE A 194 0.39 0.98 9.91
C ILE A 194 -0.29 -0.25 9.35
N ASP A 195 -1.19 -0.04 8.43
CA ASP A 195 -1.92 -1.09 7.73
C ASP A 195 -1.45 -1.10 6.28
N TYR A 196 -0.52 -1.98 5.99
CA TYR A 196 0.09 -2.09 4.65
C TYR A 196 -0.88 -2.65 3.61
N PHE A 197 -1.86 -3.44 4.05
CA PHE A 197 -2.88 -3.98 3.16
C PHE A 197 -3.80 -2.89 2.62
N ASN A 198 -4.35 -2.07 3.52
CA ASN A 198 -5.21 -0.94 3.18
C ASN A 198 -4.42 0.34 2.89
N SER A 199 -3.08 0.30 3.00
CA SER A 199 -2.18 1.45 2.79
C SER A 199 -2.53 2.66 3.65
N VAL A 200 -2.87 2.46 4.92
CA VAL A 200 -3.25 3.55 5.83
C VAL A 200 -2.38 3.59 7.07
N ILE A 201 -2.11 4.82 7.55
CA ILE A 201 -1.35 5.10 8.76
C ILE A 201 -2.16 5.98 9.70
N SER A 202 -2.04 5.71 11.02
CA SER A 202 -2.71 6.49 12.08
C SER A 202 -1.76 6.73 13.24
N GLY A 203 -2.01 7.82 13.98
CA GLY A 203 -1.23 8.13 15.16
C GLY A 203 -1.54 9.49 15.77
N THR A 204 -0.69 9.88 16.72
CA THR A 204 -0.79 11.16 17.44
C THR A 204 0.56 11.84 17.52
N PHE A 205 0.57 13.15 17.71
CA PHE A 205 1.82 13.90 17.83
C PHE A 205 1.65 15.18 18.64
N ASN A 206 2.77 15.66 19.14
CA ASN A 206 2.94 17.00 19.68
C ASN A 206 4.38 17.44 19.46
N PHE A 207 4.62 18.74 19.28
CA PHE A 207 5.98 19.30 19.20
C PHE A 207 5.99 20.80 19.41
N THR A 208 7.16 21.33 19.78
CA THR A 208 7.47 22.75 19.75
C THR A 208 8.37 23.03 18.56
N ALA A 209 7.99 23.95 17.71
CA ALA A 209 8.76 24.35 16.55
C ALA A 209 9.37 25.75 16.72
N TYR A 210 10.52 25.96 16.10
CA TYR A 210 11.33 27.17 16.19
C TYR A 210 11.53 27.77 14.80
N ASP A 211 11.47 29.09 14.75
CA ASP A 211 11.95 29.90 13.64
C ASP A 211 12.83 31.03 14.21
N GLU A 212 13.98 31.31 13.60
CA GLU A 212 14.94 32.26 14.11
C GLU A 212 14.39 33.71 14.19
N VAL A 213 13.45 34.05 13.34
CA VAL A 213 12.86 35.39 13.21
C VAL A 213 11.54 35.52 13.95
N ASN A 214 10.69 34.50 13.83
CA ASN A 214 9.31 34.53 14.27
C ASN A 214 9.08 33.82 15.62
N GLY A 215 10.12 33.23 16.22
CA GLY A 215 10.07 32.63 17.55
C GLY A 215 9.55 31.20 17.57
N THR A 216 8.80 30.88 18.61
CA THR A 216 8.34 29.48 18.86
C THR A 216 6.84 29.31 18.69
N LYS A 217 6.43 28.11 18.25
CA LYS A 217 5.04 27.65 18.21
C LYS A 217 4.93 26.29 18.90
N GLU A 218 3.90 26.12 19.70
CA GLU A 218 3.57 24.84 20.36
C GLU A 218 2.43 24.17 19.61
N PHE A 219 2.63 22.94 19.17
CA PHE A 219 1.69 22.08 18.51
C PHE A 219 1.27 20.98 19.47
N SER A 220 -0.03 20.89 19.79
CA SER A 220 -0.58 19.97 20.78
C SER A 220 -1.83 19.27 20.23
N ASN A 221 -2.20 18.14 20.86
CA ASN A 221 -3.37 17.35 20.46
C ASN A 221 -3.39 16.98 18.97
N GLY A 222 -2.21 16.78 18.39
CA GLY A 222 -2.08 16.33 17.01
C GLY A 222 -2.59 14.92 16.82
N ILE A 223 -3.44 14.71 15.83
CA ILE A 223 -3.99 13.39 15.46
C ILE A 223 -3.99 13.28 13.94
N PHE A 224 -3.55 12.14 13.45
CA PHE A 224 -3.79 11.72 12.07
C PHE A 224 -4.41 10.33 12.09
N GLU A 225 -5.46 10.13 11.30
CA GLU A 225 -6.26 8.91 11.31
C GLU A 225 -6.47 8.43 9.88
N ASN A 226 -6.14 7.17 9.62
CA ASN A 226 -6.29 6.49 8.33
C ASN A 226 -5.79 7.33 7.14
N ILE A 227 -4.63 7.98 7.27
CA ILE A 227 -4.03 8.70 6.15
C ILE A 227 -3.47 7.68 5.17
N LEU A 228 -3.90 7.76 3.91
CA LEU A 228 -3.38 6.91 2.85
C LEU A 228 -1.92 7.24 2.58
N PHE A 229 -1.09 6.21 2.52
CA PHE A 229 0.29 6.35 2.08
C PHE A 229 0.52 5.71 0.71
N THR A 230 1.41 6.29 -0.07
CA THR A 230 1.81 5.72 -1.35
C THR A 230 2.56 4.40 -1.12
N LYS A 231 2.19 3.37 -1.90
CA LYS A 231 2.89 2.08 -1.92
C LYS A 231 4.23 2.28 -2.64
N ALA A 232 5.24 2.77 -1.93
CA ALA A 232 6.62 2.77 -2.41
C ALA A 232 7.29 1.44 -2.04
N ASN A 233 8.45 1.13 -2.63
CA ASN A 233 9.24 -0.02 -2.19
C ASN A 233 9.60 0.16 -0.72
N ASP A 234 9.12 -0.76 0.12
CA ASP A 234 9.33 -0.76 1.57
C ASP A 234 9.75 -2.15 2.02
N PHE A 235 10.64 -2.17 3.01
CA PHE A 235 11.14 -3.37 3.65
C PHE A 235 11.29 -3.11 5.14
N PHE A 236 10.98 -4.09 5.95
CA PHE A 236 11.24 -4.04 7.39
C PHE A 236 11.54 -5.44 7.90
N ALA A 237 12.49 -5.54 8.81
CA ALA A 237 12.74 -6.74 9.59
C ALA A 237 13.41 -6.38 10.92
N LYS A 238 13.37 -7.30 11.88
CA LYS A 238 14.22 -7.29 13.05
C LYS A 238 15.16 -8.48 13.01
N VAL A 239 16.43 -8.22 13.24
CA VAL A 239 17.48 -9.23 13.42
C VAL A 239 17.82 -9.29 14.89
N ASP A 240 17.60 -10.42 15.56
CA ASP A 240 17.77 -10.61 17.00
C ASP A 240 17.04 -9.53 17.84
N GLY A 241 15.86 -9.10 17.38
CA GLY A 241 15.04 -8.08 18.01
C GLY A 241 15.48 -6.63 17.76
N VAL A 242 16.56 -6.40 17.00
CA VAL A 242 17.04 -5.07 16.57
C VAL A 242 16.51 -4.78 15.16
N GLU A 243 15.98 -3.59 14.95
CA GLU A 243 15.50 -3.16 13.64
C GLU A 243 16.64 -3.16 12.61
N PHE A 244 16.42 -3.83 11.48
CA PHE A 244 17.28 -3.78 10.30
C PHE A 244 16.89 -2.54 9.49
N VAL A 245 17.72 -1.50 9.54
CA VAL A 245 17.45 -0.23 8.87
C VAL A 245 18.05 -0.28 7.47
N ASP A 246 17.24 -0.63 6.49
CA ASP A 246 17.65 -0.66 5.10
C ASP A 246 17.91 0.76 4.54
N VAL A 247 18.91 0.85 3.69
CA VAL A 247 19.22 2.07 2.91
C VAL A 247 19.09 1.82 1.41
N GLN A 248 18.90 0.59 1.04
CA GLN A 248 18.70 0.17 -0.33
C GLN A 248 17.77 -1.03 -0.41
N ILE A 249 16.75 -0.93 -1.27
CA ILE A 249 15.85 -2.02 -1.62
C ILE A 249 15.94 -2.23 -3.13
N VAL A 250 16.25 -3.46 -3.56
CA VAL A 250 16.39 -3.82 -4.98
C VAL A 250 15.44 -4.98 -5.29
N PRO A 251 14.20 -4.69 -5.70
CA PRO A 251 13.29 -5.71 -6.18
C PRO A 251 13.50 -5.99 -7.66
N GLY A 252 13.39 -7.24 -8.07
CA GLY A 252 13.50 -7.62 -9.47
C GLY A 252 13.07 -9.03 -9.76
N ILE A 253 12.87 -9.35 -11.05
CA ILE A 253 12.59 -10.71 -11.50
C ILE A 253 13.73 -11.21 -12.40
N ASN A 254 14.16 -12.43 -12.19
CA ASN A 254 15.17 -13.06 -13.03
C ASN A 254 14.55 -13.89 -14.18
N ASN A 255 15.38 -14.29 -15.13
CA ASN A 255 14.98 -15.09 -16.30
C ASN A 255 14.45 -16.51 -15.95
N PHE A 256 14.57 -16.94 -14.70
CA PHE A 256 14.09 -18.24 -14.24
C PHE A 256 12.73 -18.17 -13.54
N GLY A 257 12.11 -16.99 -13.53
CA GLY A 257 10.81 -16.74 -12.90
C GLY A 257 10.88 -16.69 -11.37
N TRP A 258 11.95 -16.10 -10.82
CA TRP A 258 12.07 -15.76 -9.42
C TRP A 258 11.96 -14.26 -9.26
N ILE A 259 11.05 -13.81 -8.43
CA ILE A 259 11.01 -12.45 -7.92
C ILE A 259 11.91 -12.42 -6.70
N GLY A 260 12.96 -11.62 -6.74
CA GLY A 260 13.90 -11.42 -5.65
C GLY A 260 13.80 -10.02 -5.09
N LEU A 261 13.99 -9.89 -3.80
CA LEU A 261 14.08 -8.66 -3.06
C LEU A 261 15.34 -8.67 -2.22
N LEU A 262 16.27 -7.77 -2.52
CA LEU A 262 17.46 -7.53 -1.73
C LEU A 262 17.28 -6.23 -0.93
N ALA A 263 17.34 -6.33 0.39
CA ALA A 263 17.45 -5.19 1.29
C ALA A 263 18.87 -5.13 1.87
N ARG A 264 19.48 -3.94 1.88
CA ARG A 264 20.82 -3.69 2.38
C ARG A 264 20.83 -2.53 3.35
N ASP A 265 21.55 -2.68 4.47
CA ASP A 265 21.76 -1.60 5.44
C ASP A 265 23.04 -0.77 5.16
N GLN A 266 23.34 0.21 6.02
CA GLN A 266 24.54 1.04 5.90
C GLN A 266 25.85 0.29 6.17
N GLN A 267 25.81 -0.82 6.88
CA GLN A 267 26.94 -1.68 7.22
C GLN A 267 27.22 -2.74 6.15
N ASN A 268 26.41 -2.77 5.09
CA ASN A 268 26.34 -3.80 4.05
C ASN A 268 25.93 -5.18 4.59
N GLU A 269 25.13 -5.21 5.66
CA GLU A 269 24.33 -6.38 5.97
C GLU A 269 23.22 -6.51 4.94
N GLU A 270 22.89 -7.74 4.56
CA GLU A 270 21.93 -8.01 3.50
C GLU A 270 20.88 -9.03 3.94
N ILE A 271 19.63 -8.73 3.62
CA ILE A 271 18.54 -9.70 3.65
C ILE A 271 18.02 -9.86 2.22
N PHE A 272 18.02 -11.10 1.74
CA PHE A 272 17.47 -11.47 0.45
C PHE A 272 16.29 -12.40 0.61
N ILE A 273 15.17 -12.06 -0.04
CA ILE A 273 13.97 -12.91 -0.11
C ILE A 273 13.64 -13.14 -1.58
N SER A 274 13.29 -14.37 -1.91
CA SER A 274 12.78 -14.67 -3.24
C SER A 274 11.53 -15.55 -3.19
N VAL A 275 10.61 -15.29 -4.12
CA VAL A 275 9.41 -16.09 -4.34
C VAL A 275 9.25 -16.39 -5.83
N ARG A 276 8.58 -17.47 -6.18
CA ARG A 276 8.27 -17.77 -7.58
C ARG A 276 7.28 -16.76 -8.14
N TYR A 277 7.46 -16.38 -9.42
CA TYR A 277 6.57 -15.48 -10.16
C TYR A 277 5.10 -15.95 -10.22
N ASN A 278 4.86 -17.24 -10.12
CA ASN A 278 3.52 -17.81 -10.06
C ASN A 278 3.03 -18.07 -8.61
N ALA A 279 3.67 -17.46 -7.60
CA ALA A 279 3.18 -17.51 -6.24
C ALA A 279 1.83 -16.78 -6.16
N THR A 280 0.84 -17.41 -5.56
CA THR A 280 -0.44 -16.81 -5.21
C THR A 280 -0.41 -16.35 -3.75
N PRO A 281 -1.36 -15.51 -3.29
CA PRO A 281 -1.51 -15.23 -1.87
C PRO A 281 -1.53 -16.51 -1.04
N GLY A 282 -0.78 -16.56 0.05
CA GLY A 282 -0.65 -17.76 0.89
C GLY A 282 0.67 -17.82 1.64
N THR A 283 0.81 -18.82 2.52
CA THR A 283 2.00 -19.04 3.33
C THR A 283 2.85 -20.17 2.78
N TYR A 284 4.12 -19.89 2.54
CA TYR A 284 5.13 -20.78 1.98
C TYR A 284 6.26 -21.01 2.98
N SER A 285 6.80 -22.24 2.98
CA SER A 285 7.94 -22.57 3.83
C SER A 285 9.22 -21.94 3.30
N LEU A 286 9.96 -21.25 4.14
CA LEU A 286 11.35 -20.87 3.90
C LEU A 286 12.23 -22.02 4.39
N SER A 287 13.00 -22.63 3.50
CA SER A 287 13.98 -23.67 3.82
C SER A 287 14.98 -23.80 2.67
N GLN A 288 16.15 -24.33 2.94
CA GLN A 288 17.19 -24.54 1.93
C GLN A 288 16.74 -25.39 0.74
N ASP A 289 15.78 -26.31 0.95
CA ASP A 289 15.24 -27.21 -0.07
C ASP A 289 13.97 -26.70 -0.74
N SER A 290 13.50 -25.47 -0.40
CA SER A 290 12.27 -24.93 -0.99
C SER A 290 12.44 -24.67 -2.47
N SER A 291 11.49 -25.14 -3.27
CA SER A 291 11.43 -24.87 -4.73
C SER A 291 10.60 -23.62 -5.08
N PHE A 292 9.96 -23.00 -4.08
CA PHE A 292 9.02 -21.88 -4.27
C PHE A 292 9.48 -20.57 -3.65
N THR A 293 10.36 -20.65 -2.64
CA THR A 293 10.81 -19.49 -1.86
C THR A 293 12.28 -19.66 -1.51
N GLY A 294 12.97 -18.54 -1.30
CA GLY A 294 14.33 -18.49 -0.80
C GLY A 294 14.49 -17.37 0.20
N PHE A 295 15.41 -17.54 1.13
CA PHE A 295 15.81 -16.52 2.08
C PHE A 295 17.29 -16.67 2.40
N ASP A 296 18.03 -15.56 2.29
CA ASP A 296 19.42 -15.48 2.71
C ASP A 296 19.62 -14.24 3.58
N TYR A 297 20.41 -14.38 4.64
CA TYR A 297 20.90 -13.28 5.45
C TYR A 297 22.42 -13.27 5.45
N SER A 298 23.02 -12.13 5.22
CA SER A 298 24.47 -11.93 5.23
C SER A 298 24.82 -10.79 6.19
N PRO A 299 25.27 -11.09 7.42
CA PRO A 299 25.78 -10.07 8.35
C PRO A 299 27.10 -9.46 7.87
N SER A 300 27.77 -10.08 6.90
CA SER A 300 28.97 -9.56 6.23
C SER A 300 29.20 -10.27 4.91
N PHE A 301 30.00 -9.70 4.01
CA PHE A 301 30.23 -10.13 2.62
C PHE A 301 30.59 -11.61 2.38
N GLN A 302 30.92 -12.38 3.39
CA GLN A 302 31.30 -13.80 3.22
C GLN A 302 30.62 -14.74 4.22
N ASP A 303 29.66 -14.23 4.98
CA ASP A 303 28.97 -15.00 6.02
C ASP A 303 27.49 -15.13 5.61
N PHE A 304 27.16 -16.28 5.00
CA PHE A 304 25.81 -16.54 4.46
C PHE A 304 25.01 -17.46 5.36
N HIS A 305 23.74 -17.13 5.55
CA HIS A 305 22.78 -17.87 6.36
C HIS A 305 21.50 -18.07 5.57
N TYR A 306 21.03 -19.31 5.46
CA TYR A 306 19.72 -19.61 4.87
C TYR A 306 18.61 -19.55 5.90
N GLY A 307 17.37 -19.20 5.49
CA GLY A 307 16.23 -19.13 6.38
C GLY A 307 15.56 -20.49 6.59
N ASP A 308 15.14 -20.76 7.83
CA ASP A 308 14.21 -21.83 8.20
C ASP A 308 12.99 -21.18 8.89
N GLY A 309 11.85 -21.15 8.20
CA GLY A 309 10.67 -20.43 8.67
C GLY A 309 9.59 -20.33 7.61
N SER A 310 8.97 -19.16 7.48
CA SER A 310 7.89 -18.94 6.51
C SER A 310 7.88 -17.54 5.94
N VAL A 311 7.40 -17.43 4.70
CA VAL A 311 6.95 -16.19 4.06
C VAL A 311 5.48 -16.31 3.72
N THR A 312 4.70 -15.27 4.01
CA THR A 312 3.30 -15.17 3.60
C THR A 312 3.20 -14.09 2.52
N VAL A 313 2.87 -14.49 1.31
CA VAL A 313 2.49 -13.57 0.24
C VAL A 313 1.06 -13.11 0.54
N LEU A 314 0.87 -11.82 0.74
CA LEU A 314 -0.42 -11.20 0.99
C LEU A 314 -1.08 -10.74 -0.32
N ILE A 315 -0.30 -10.12 -1.18
CA ILE A 315 -0.71 -9.66 -2.51
C ILE A 315 0.41 -9.99 -3.50
N HIS A 316 0.04 -10.50 -4.66
CA HIS A 316 0.90 -10.59 -5.83
C HIS A 316 0.09 -10.28 -7.07
N ASN A 317 0.36 -9.14 -7.69
CA ASN A 317 -0.25 -8.72 -8.94
C ASN A 317 0.81 -8.69 -10.06
N PRO A 318 0.86 -9.71 -10.94
CA PRO A 318 1.81 -9.77 -12.04
C PRO A 318 1.60 -8.72 -13.12
N GLU A 319 0.43 -8.09 -13.23
CA GLU A 319 0.14 -7.06 -14.24
C GLU A 319 0.76 -5.72 -13.84
N THR A 320 0.79 -5.42 -12.54
CA THR A 320 1.41 -4.22 -11.99
C THR A 320 2.81 -4.48 -11.44
N ASN A 321 3.29 -5.74 -11.50
CA ASN A 321 4.54 -6.21 -10.91
C ASN A 321 4.64 -5.94 -9.40
N PHE A 322 3.50 -5.94 -8.71
CA PHE A 322 3.41 -5.63 -7.29
C PHE A 322 3.45 -6.91 -6.45
N LEU A 323 4.27 -6.91 -5.39
CA LEU A 323 4.38 -8.00 -4.45
C LEU A 323 4.43 -7.46 -3.02
N MET A 324 3.58 -8.00 -2.15
CA MET A 324 3.54 -7.65 -0.73
C MET A 324 3.46 -8.91 0.12
N GLY A 325 4.15 -8.91 1.25
CA GLY A 325 4.13 -10.06 2.14
C GLY A 325 4.80 -9.80 3.48
N THR A 326 4.74 -10.84 4.33
CA THR A 326 5.40 -10.88 5.63
C THR A 326 6.28 -12.12 5.73
N PHE A 327 7.27 -12.10 6.60
CA PHE A 327 8.14 -13.26 6.81
C PHE A 327 8.72 -13.31 8.22
N SER A 328 9.06 -14.50 8.64
CA SER A 328 9.86 -14.75 9.83
C SER A 328 10.61 -16.07 9.70
N CYS A 329 11.84 -16.10 10.15
CA CYS A 329 12.65 -17.31 10.12
C CYS A 329 13.81 -17.24 11.11
N THR A 330 14.40 -18.39 11.37
CA THR A 330 15.73 -18.50 11.95
C THR A 330 16.74 -18.59 10.81
N ALA A 331 17.67 -17.66 10.73
CA ALA A 331 18.77 -17.69 9.77
C ALA A 331 19.88 -18.61 10.27
N LEU A 332 20.09 -19.72 9.57
CA LEU A 332 21.03 -20.79 9.91
C LEU A 332 22.29 -20.69 9.05
N PRO A 333 23.49 -20.92 9.61
CA PRO A 333 24.75 -20.76 8.87
C PRO A 333 24.88 -21.74 7.71
N GLU A 334 25.35 -21.25 6.56
CA GLU A 334 25.84 -22.09 5.47
C GLU A 334 27.32 -22.44 5.67
N LEU A 335 27.70 -23.69 5.36
CA LEU A 335 29.09 -24.22 5.29
C LEU A 335 30.01 -23.79 6.45
N ASP A 336 30.60 -22.60 6.37
CA ASP A 336 31.57 -22.05 7.33
C ASP A 336 31.00 -20.89 8.16
N GLY A 337 29.68 -20.56 8.01
CA GLY A 337 28.99 -19.50 8.77
C GLY A 337 28.99 -19.81 10.27
N VAL A 338 28.93 -18.77 11.09
CA VAL A 338 28.95 -18.88 12.54
C VAL A 338 27.76 -18.17 13.15
N GLY A 339 27.04 -18.89 13.99
CA GLY A 339 25.90 -18.34 14.71
C GLY A 339 24.55 -18.60 14.04
N THR A 340 23.50 -18.16 14.66
CA THR A 340 22.14 -18.17 14.15
C THR A 340 21.50 -16.83 14.49
N TYR A 341 20.60 -16.35 13.66
CA TYR A 341 19.92 -15.07 13.85
C TYR A 341 18.42 -15.27 13.77
N GLU A 342 17.67 -14.63 14.68
CA GLU A 342 16.22 -14.63 14.66
C GLU A 342 15.72 -13.44 13.83
N ILE A 343 15.10 -13.73 12.69
CA ILE A 343 14.49 -12.73 11.82
C ILE A 343 12.99 -12.69 12.11
N THR A 344 12.53 -11.56 12.63
CA THR A 344 11.15 -11.39 13.09
C THR A 344 10.52 -10.12 12.54
N GLU A 345 9.19 -10.07 12.59
CA GLU A 345 8.39 -8.92 12.13
C GLU A 345 8.71 -8.49 10.68
N GLY A 346 9.24 -9.42 9.87
CA GLY A 346 9.60 -9.17 8.49
C GLY A 346 8.38 -8.83 7.64
N ARG A 347 8.51 -7.80 6.80
CA ARG A 347 7.52 -7.41 5.80
C ARG A 347 8.19 -6.75 4.60
N PHE A 348 7.53 -6.85 3.46
CA PHE A 348 7.94 -6.19 2.24
C PHE A 348 6.71 -5.75 1.43
N CYS A 349 6.87 -4.63 0.72
CA CYS A 349 5.88 -4.06 -0.20
C CYS A 349 6.68 -3.48 -1.36
N VAL A 350 6.67 -4.11 -2.54
CA VAL A 350 7.58 -3.74 -3.62
C VAL A 350 6.94 -3.84 -5.00
N THR A 351 7.36 -2.96 -5.90
CA THR A 351 7.13 -3.09 -7.33
C THR A 351 8.43 -3.56 -7.97
N TYR A 352 8.44 -4.78 -8.54
CA TYR A 352 9.62 -5.37 -9.15
C TYR A 352 9.73 -5.04 -10.64
N LEU A 353 10.94 -4.93 -11.16
CA LEU A 353 11.21 -4.62 -12.56
C LEU A 353 11.71 -5.87 -13.30
N ASP A 354 11.24 -6.06 -14.54
CA ASP A 354 11.72 -7.11 -15.42
C ASP A 354 13.22 -6.95 -15.71
N GLY A 355 13.99 -8.00 -15.48
CA GLY A 355 15.41 -8.07 -15.84
C GLY A 355 16.37 -7.27 -14.95
N SER A 356 15.93 -6.78 -13.78
CA SER A 356 16.78 -6.00 -12.87
C SER A 356 17.65 -6.86 -11.94
N PHE A 357 17.38 -8.16 -11.79
CA PHE A 357 18.27 -9.08 -11.10
C PHE A 357 19.31 -9.65 -12.08
N ILE A 358 20.49 -9.07 -12.09
CA ILE A 358 21.69 -9.69 -12.65
C ILE A 358 22.35 -10.41 -11.48
N GLU A 359 22.28 -11.74 -11.47
CA GLU A 359 23.20 -12.54 -10.64
C GLU A 359 24.60 -12.32 -11.24
N ASP A 360 25.48 -11.62 -10.54
CA ASP A 360 26.91 -11.59 -10.81
C ASP A 360 27.59 -12.85 -10.21
#